data_690e05359ea4897fb1c37096d5bcb1e1
#
_entry.id   690e05359ea4897fb1c37096d5bcb1e1
#
_cell.length_a   1.000
_cell.length_b   1.000
_cell.length_c   1.000
_cell.angle_alpha   90.00
_cell.angle_beta   90.00
_cell.angle_gamma   90.00
#
_symmetry.space_group_name_H-M   'P 1'
#
loop_
_entity.id
_entity.type
_entity.pdbx_description
1 polymer ?
#
loop_
_entity_poly.entity_id
_entity_poly.type
_entity_poly.pdbx_seq_one_letter_code
_entity_poly.pdbx_strand_id
1 'polypeptide(L)'
;MTAHIPFKYDFVGSFLRPEAVQNAKALFKKGLISQDELTKVENTEIEKLIAKQKAAGYHVITDGEYRRAYWHLDFFWGLNGIEQTELSHGYFFHNEETAKGSIKIVGKITGENHPFVEHFKFVNQFSDDNAVAKQTFPAPAQLLAELFRKDNIENTKKFYPNLDELIE
;
A
#
# COMPACT_ATOMS: atom_id res chain seq x y z
N MET A 1 -17.65 21.59 -11.40
CA MET A 1 -17.65 22.41 -10.17
C MET A 1 -16.49 21.94 -9.31
N THR A 2 -15.71 22.85 -8.74
CA THR A 2 -14.57 22.49 -7.89
C THR A 2 -15.08 21.91 -6.58
N ALA A 3 -14.54 20.77 -6.16
CA ALA A 3 -14.84 20.19 -4.85
C ALA A 3 -14.67 21.25 -3.76
N HIS A 4 -15.61 21.32 -2.82
CA HIS A 4 -15.57 22.31 -1.77
C HIS A 4 -14.40 22.04 -0.82
N ILE A 5 -13.41 22.90 -0.87
CA ILE A 5 -12.27 22.92 0.05
C ILE A 5 -12.50 24.08 1.06
N PRO A 6 -12.17 23.88 2.36
CA PRO A 6 -11.48 22.72 2.96
C PRO A 6 -12.42 21.57 3.33
N PHE A 7 -11.92 20.35 3.21
CA PHE A 7 -12.57 19.17 3.78
C PHE A 7 -12.49 19.25 5.31
N LYS A 8 -13.63 19.14 6.00
CA LYS A 8 -13.70 19.30 7.47
C LYS A 8 -13.27 18.04 8.23
N TYR A 9 -13.33 16.89 7.57
CA TYR A 9 -13.00 15.59 8.15
C TYR A 9 -12.50 14.66 7.05
N ASP A 10 -11.62 13.79 7.44
CA ASP A 10 -10.97 12.81 6.59
C ASP A 10 -10.69 11.56 7.45
N PHE A 11 -10.28 10.48 6.84
CA PHE A 11 -9.79 9.30 7.53
C PHE A 11 -8.43 8.91 6.99
N VAL A 12 -7.61 8.35 7.88
CA VAL A 12 -6.26 7.88 7.61
C VAL A 12 -6.16 6.41 8.01
N GLY A 13 -5.44 5.63 7.19
CA GLY A 13 -5.23 4.22 7.44
C GLY A 13 -6.32 3.33 6.86
N SER A 14 -6.27 2.06 7.25
CA SER A 14 -7.12 1.01 6.70
C SER A 14 -8.48 0.93 7.38
N PHE A 15 -9.50 0.63 6.58
CA PHE A 15 -10.76 0.13 7.09
C PHE A 15 -10.67 -1.35 7.47
N LEU A 16 -11.61 -1.80 8.30
CA LEU A 16 -11.70 -3.20 8.67
C LEU A 16 -12.00 -4.05 7.44
N ARG A 17 -11.11 -4.98 7.12
CA ARG A 17 -11.25 -5.82 5.91
C ARG A 17 -12.40 -6.79 6.05
N PRO A 18 -13.32 -6.87 5.07
CA PRO A 18 -14.37 -7.87 5.04
C PRO A 18 -13.81 -9.29 5.02
N GLU A 19 -14.57 -10.24 5.55
CA GLU A 19 -14.21 -11.66 5.56
C GLU A 19 -13.92 -12.19 4.14
N ALA A 20 -14.68 -11.74 3.15
CA ALA A 20 -14.47 -12.09 1.74
C ALA A 20 -13.05 -11.76 1.26
N VAL A 21 -12.53 -10.57 1.58
CA VAL A 21 -11.16 -10.15 1.24
C VAL A 21 -10.13 -10.99 1.99
N GLN A 22 -10.35 -11.23 3.28
CA GLN A 22 -9.42 -12.03 4.09
C GLN A 22 -9.32 -13.47 3.56
N ASN A 23 -10.45 -14.09 3.25
CA ASN A 23 -10.52 -15.45 2.69
C ASN A 23 -9.86 -15.52 1.30
N ALA A 24 -10.15 -14.56 0.41
CA ALA A 24 -9.53 -14.52 -0.92
C ALA A 24 -8.00 -14.38 -0.82
N LYS A 25 -7.49 -13.52 0.04
CA LYS A 25 -6.03 -13.39 0.27
C LYS A 25 -5.42 -14.69 0.83
N ALA A 26 -6.11 -15.37 1.73
CA ALA A 26 -5.65 -16.65 2.25
C ALA A 26 -5.60 -17.75 1.16
N LEU A 27 -6.59 -17.78 0.26
CA LEU A 27 -6.62 -18.71 -0.87
C LEU A 27 -5.53 -18.38 -1.89
N PHE A 28 -5.33 -17.11 -2.20
CA PHE A 28 -4.26 -16.64 -3.10
C PHE A 28 -2.88 -17.02 -2.56
N LYS A 29 -2.62 -16.79 -1.28
CA LYS A 29 -1.35 -17.18 -0.63
C LYS A 29 -1.08 -18.69 -0.73
N LYS A 30 -2.13 -19.50 -0.79
CA LYS A 30 -2.05 -20.97 -0.98
C LYS A 30 -1.97 -21.39 -2.45
N GLY A 31 -2.02 -20.44 -3.40
CA GLY A 31 -2.04 -20.73 -4.83
C GLY A 31 -3.35 -21.36 -5.33
N LEU A 32 -4.44 -21.21 -4.57
CA LEU A 32 -5.75 -21.82 -4.89
C LEU A 32 -6.64 -20.92 -5.75
N ILE A 33 -6.33 -19.65 -5.85
CA ILE A 33 -6.97 -18.71 -6.78
C ILE A 33 -5.90 -17.88 -7.50
N SER A 34 -6.23 -17.36 -8.67
CA SER A 34 -5.39 -16.48 -9.47
C SER A 34 -5.38 -15.05 -8.92
N GLN A 35 -4.42 -14.24 -9.38
CA GLN A 35 -4.40 -12.80 -9.08
C GLN A 35 -5.66 -12.09 -9.58
N ASP A 36 -6.19 -12.48 -10.75
CA ASP A 36 -7.40 -11.89 -11.31
C ASP A 36 -8.63 -12.19 -10.45
N GLU A 37 -8.72 -13.39 -9.90
CA GLU A 37 -9.80 -13.78 -8.98
C GLU A 37 -9.71 -13.00 -7.66
N LEU A 38 -8.51 -12.86 -7.09
CA LEU A 38 -8.30 -12.00 -5.92
C LEU A 38 -8.71 -10.55 -6.22
N THR A 39 -8.24 -9.99 -7.34
CA THR A 39 -8.55 -8.62 -7.75
C THR A 39 -10.06 -8.38 -7.91
N LYS A 40 -10.81 -9.35 -8.45
CA LYS A 40 -12.27 -9.26 -8.55
C LYS A 40 -12.95 -9.16 -7.18
N VAL A 41 -12.51 -9.97 -6.23
CA VAL A 41 -13.06 -9.90 -4.85
C VAL A 41 -12.72 -8.57 -4.20
N GLU A 42 -11.47 -8.12 -4.32
CA GLU A 42 -11.02 -6.82 -3.79
C GLU A 42 -11.83 -5.68 -4.40
N ASN A 43 -11.98 -5.64 -5.72
CA ASN A 43 -12.77 -4.64 -6.43
C ASN A 43 -14.21 -4.58 -5.89
N THR A 44 -14.87 -5.73 -5.82
CA THR A 44 -16.25 -5.81 -5.33
C THR A 44 -16.40 -5.25 -3.91
N GLU A 45 -15.49 -5.57 -3.02
CA GLU A 45 -15.56 -5.11 -1.63
C GLU A 45 -15.16 -3.63 -1.49
N ILE A 46 -14.23 -3.14 -2.33
CA ILE A 46 -13.88 -1.72 -2.40
C ILE A 46 -15.05 -0.88 -2.92
N GLU A 47 -15.78 -1.35 -3.95
CA GLU A 47 -17.00 -0.69 -4.43
C GLU A 47 -18.04 -0.52 -3.32
N LYS A 48 -18.30 -1.58 -2.56
CA LYS A 48 -19.20 -1.54 -1.41
C LYS A 48 -18.72 -0.56 -0.34
N LEU A 49 -17.41 -0.51 -0.08
CA LEU A 49 -16.83 0.43 0.86
C LEU A 49 -17.01 1.88 0.39
N ILE A 50 -16.72 2.15 -0.88
CA ILE A 50 -16.88 3.49 -1.48
C ILE A 50 -18.32 3.95 -1.41
N ALA A 51 -19.29 3.07 -1.72
CA ALA A 51 -20.70 3.38 -1.59
C ALA A 51 -21.07 3.78 -0.15
N LYS A 52 -20.53 3.08 0.86
CA LYS A 52 -20.73 3.43 2.28
C LYS A 52 -20.08 4.76 2.65
N GLN A 53 -18.88 5.05 2.15
CA GLN A 53 -18.19 6.32 2.38
C GLN A 53 -19.03 7.49 1.83
N LYS A 54 -19.52 7.37 0.60
CA LYS A 54 -20.39 8.39 -0.02
C LYS A 54 -21.71 8.56 0.73
N ALA A 55 -22.37 7.45 1.10
CA ALA A 55 -23.61 7.49 1.86
C ALA A 55 -23.44 8.12 3.24
N ALA A 56 -22.26 8.01 3.85
CA ALA A 56 -21.90 8.67 5.10
C ALA A 56 -21.54 10.16 4.93
N GLY A 57 -21.52 10.68 3.69
CA GLY A 57 -21.25 12.09 3.39
C GLY A 57 -19.78 12.46 3.34
N TYR A 58 -18.87 11.49 3.16
CA TYR A 58 -17.45 11.79 2.97
C TYR A 58 -17.19 12.42 1.60
N HIS A 59 -16.41 13.49 1.58
CA HIS A 59 -15.93 14.15 0.36
C HIS A 59 -14.65 13.54 -0.18
N VAL A 60 -14.01 12.67 0.58
CA VAL A 60 -12.83 11.91 0.19
C VAL A 60 -13.13 10.43 0.28
N ILE A 61 -12.89 9.69 -0.79
CA ILE A 61 -13.09 8.24 -0.88
C ILE A 61 -11.76 7.52 -1.10
N THR A 62 -11.62 6.35 -0.49
CA THR A 62 -10.41 5.51 -0.59
C THR A 62 -10.78 4.05 -0.83
N ASP A 63 -9.79 3.24 -1.22
CA ASP A 63 -9.90 1.78 -1.29
C ASP A 63 -9.89 1.10 0.10
N GLY A 64 -9.77 1.86 1.18
CA GLY A 64 -9.67 1.36 2.54
C GLY A 64 -8.45 0.49 2.82
N GLU A 65 -7.44 0.55 1.94
CA GLU A 65 -6.23 -0.29 1.99
C GLU A 65 -6.55 -1.81 1.95
N TYR A 66 -7.67 -2.21 1.33
CA TYR A 66 -8.09 -3.61 1.29
C TYR A 66 -7.10 -4.51 0.54
N ARG A 67 -6.38 -3.94 -0.45
CA ARG A 67 -5.36 -4.66 -1.22
C ARG A 67 -4.07 -4.91 -0.45
N ARG A 68 -3.77 -4.07 0.56
CA ARG A 68 -2.48 -4.12 1.27
C ARG A 68 -2.43 -5.20 2.35
N ALA A 69 -1.24 -5.74 2.56
CA ALA A 69 -0.86 -6.51 3.74
C ALA A 69 -0.21 -5.60 4.78
N TYR A 70 0.69 -4.71 4.32
CA TYR A 70 1.38 -3.72 5.13
C TYR A 70 1.08 -2.32 4.60
N TRP A 71 0.99 -1.34 5.49
CA TRP A 71 0.67 0.04 5.10
C TRP A 71 1.76 0.70 4.23
N HIS A 72 3.02 0.29 4.37
CA HIS A 72 4.19 0.88 3.69
C HIS A 72 4.90 -0.10 2.76
N LEU A 73 5.13 -1.37 3.17
CA LEU A 73 5.91 -2.32 2.38
C LEU A 73 5.26 -2.64 1.04
N ASP A 74 3.93 -2.76 1.00
CA ASP A 74 3.21 -3.00 -0.26
C ASP A 74 3.46 -1.91 -1.30
N PHE A 75 3.68 -0.66 -0.87
CA PHE A 75 4.10 0.39 -1.77
C PHE A 75 5.55 0.17 -2.24
N PHE A 76 6.46 -0.12 -1.34
CA PHE A 76 7.86 -0.31 -1.72
C PHE A 76 8.07 -1.54 -2.60
N TRP A 77 7.32 -2.61 -2.40
CA TRP A 77 7.35 -3.79 -3.27
C TRP A 77 6.83 -3.52 -4.68
N GLY A 78 6.09 -2.45 -4.88
CA GLY A 78 5.67 -1.98 -6.20
C GLY A 78 6.74 -1.22 -6.97
N LEU A 79 7.83 -0.80 -6.32
CA LEU A 79 8.95 -0.14 -6.98
C LEU A 79 9.82 -1.14 -7.72
N ASN A 80 10.28 -0.81 -8.92
CA ASN A 80 11.29 -1.60 -9.60
C ASN A 80 12.60 -1.54 -8.82
N GLY A 81 13.39 -2.60 -8.88
CA GLY A 81 14.66 -2.71 -8.14
C GLY A 81 14.50 -3.05 -6.66
N ILE A 82 13.28 -3.28 -6.18
CA ILE A 82 12.98 -3.76 -4.84
C ILE A 82 12.27 -5.10 -4.91
N GLU A 83 12.69 -6.05 -4.08
CA GLU A 83 12.04 -7.34 -3.88
C GLU A 83 11.53 -7.48 -2.45
N GLN A 84 10.44 -8.23 -2.32
CA GLN A 84 9.92 -8.67 -1.04
C GLN A 84 10.88 -9.65 -0.38
N THR A 85 11.15 -9.46 0.91
CA THR A 85 11.92 -10.40 1.72
C THR A 85 11.33 -10.50 3.13
N GLU A 86 11.81 -11.44 3.90
CA GLU A 86 11.47 -11.59 5.31
C GLU A 86 12.74 -11.50 6.17
N LEU A 87 12.60 -10.88 7.33
CA LEU A 87 13.64 -10.84 8.36
C LEU A 87 13.50 -12.01 9.32
N SER A 88 14.54 -12.27 10.10
CA SER A 88 14.51 -13.25 11.18
C SER A 88 13.47 -12.92 12.25
N HIS A 89 13.20 -11.62 12.46
CA HIS A 89 12.21 -11.08 13.41
C HIS A 89 11.56 -9.80 12.86
N GLY A 90 10.32 -9.54 13.30
CA GLY A 90 9.60 -8.30 13.03
C GLY A 90 10.03 -7.15 13.96
N TYR A 91 9.26 -6.06 13.97
CA TYR A 91 9.38 -5.02 14.98
C TYR A 91 8.68 -5.45 16.26
N PHE A 92 9.25 -5.10 17.41
CA PHE A 92 8.64 -5.32 18.70
C PHE A 92 7.94 -4.04 19.17
N PHE A 93 6.64 -4.16 19.45
CA PHE A 93 5.85 -3.13 20.10
C PHE A 93 5.36 -3.69 21.46
N HIS A 94 5.89 -3.15 22.54
CA HIS A 94 5.69 -3.72 23.86
C HIS A 94 6.14 -5.19 23.89
N ASN A 95 5.22 -6.12 24.02
CA ASN A 95 5.48 -7.56 24.09
C ASN A 95 5.01 -8.31 22.81
N GLU A 96 4.63 -7.60 21.76
CA GLU A 96 4.13 -8.19 20.53
C GLU A 96 5.09 -7.95 19.37
N GLU A 97 5.38 -9.01 18.61
CA GLU A 97 6.19 -8.97 17.41
C GLU A 97 5.30 -8.75 16.19
N THR A 98 5.64 -7.78 15.35
CA THR A 98 4.97 -7.59 14.06
C THR A 98 5.36 -8.67 13.06
N ALA A 99 4.64 -8.75 11.96
CA ALA A 99 5.01 -9.62 10.86
C ALA A 99 6.39 -9.26 10.28
N LYS A 100 7.09 -10.26 9.73
CA LYS A 100 8.52 -10.22 9.39
C LYS A 100 8.83 -9.65 8.01
N GLY A 101 7.85 -9.11 7.29
CA GLY A 101 8.05 -8.55 5.96
C GLY A 101 9.09 -7.43 5.95
N SER A 102 9.89 -7.39 4.87
CA SER A 102 10.92 -6.39 4.63
C SER A 102 11.16 -6.22 3.13
N ILE A 103 12.14 -5.40 2.79
CA ILE A 103 12.57 -5.11 1.42
C ILE A 103 14.03 -5.50 1.21
N LYS A 104 14.36 -5.79 -0.05
CA LYS A 104 15.73 -6.00 -0.49
C LYS A 104 15.93 -5.29 -1.82
N ILE A 105 17.02 -4.51 -1.94
CA ILE A 105 17.40 -3.91 -3.22
C ILE A 105 18.04 -4.98 -4.11
N VAL A 106 17.58 -5.04 -5.35
CA VAL A 106 18.09 -5.94 -6.41
C VAL A 106 18.49 -5.19 -7.68
N GLY A 107 18.29 -3.87 -7.71
CA GLY A 107 18.63 -2.99 -8.83
C GLY A 107 18.44 -1.53 -8.49
N LYS A 108 18.59 -0.64 -9.48
CA LYS A 108 18.24 0.77 -9.33
C LYS A 108 16.73 0.91 -9.08
N ILE A 109 16.36 1.74 -8.12
CA ILE A 109 14.97 1.95 -7.73
C ILE A 109 14.31 2.90 -8.73
N THR A 110 13.18 2.49 -9.31
CA THR A 110 12.33 3.34 -10.15
C THR A 110 10.85 3.11 -9.86
N GLY A 111 10.01 4.08 -10.20
CA GLY A 111 8.56 4.04 -9.94
C GLY A 111 7.69 3.70 -11.17
N GLU A 112 8.29 3.24 -12.28
CA GLU A 112 7.57 2.96 -13.52
C GLU A 112 6.60 1.80 -13.35
N ASN A 113 5.38 1.96 -13.89
CA ASN A 113 4.30 0.95 -13.83
C ASN A 113 3.91 0.52 -12.41
N HIS A 114 4.01 1.44 -11.45
CA HIS A 114 3.70 1.15 -10.06
C HIS A 114 2.23 0.75 -9.87
N PRO A 115 1.91 -0.39 -9.21
CA PRO A 115 0.55 -0.91 -9.13
C PRO A 115 -0.44 0.02 -8.43
N PHE A 116 0.02 0.90 -7.54
CA PHE A 116 -0.84 1.88 -6.86
C PHE A 116 -1.45 2.91 -7.83
N VAL A 117 -0.86 3.11 -9.00
CA VAL A 117 -1.46 3.95 -10.05
C VAL A 117 -2.78 3.33 -10.53
N GLU A 118 -2.79 2.02 -10.78
CA GLU A 118 -4.02 1.32 -11.20
C GLU A 118 -5.02 1.21 -10.03
N HIS A 119 -4.56 1.05 -8.80
CA HIS A 119 -5.42 1.09 -7.62
C HIS A 119 -6.11 2.46 -7.49
N PHE A 120 -5.36 3.55 -7.67
CA PHE A 120 -5.92 4.90 -7.68
C PHE A 120 -6.91 5.12 -8.81
N LYS A 121 -6.57 4.71 -10.05
CA LYS A 121 -7.47 4.80 -11.20
C LYS A 121 -8.79 4.09 -10.95
N PHE A 122 -8.75 2.92 -10.31
CA PHE A 122 -9.94 2.18 -9.94
C PHE A 122 -10.84 2.99 -8.99
N VAL A 123 -10.29 3.55 -7.91
CA VAL A 123 -11.07 4.38 -6.97
C VAL A 123 -11.56 5.66 -7.65
N ASN A 124 -10.75 6.26 -8.52
CA ASN A 124 -11.08 7.51 -9.19
C ASN A 124 -12.27 7.41 -10.16
N GLN A 125 -12.61 6.20 -10.64
CA GLN A 125 -13.83 5.98 -11.43
C GLN A 125 -15.12 6.33 -10.66
N PHE A 126 -15.07 6.32 -9.33
CA PHE A 126 -16.18 6.63 -8.44
C PHE A 126 -16.18 8.09 -7.96
N SER A 127 -15.23 8.91 -8.40
CA SER A 127 -15.20 10.34 -8.11
C SER A 127 -16.35 11.05 -8.83
N ASP A 128 -16.93 12.08 -8.18
CA ASP A 128 -17.97 12.92 -8.71
C ASP A 128 -17.87 14.35 -8.15
N ASP A 129 -18.88 15.18 -8.35
CA ASP A 129 -18.92 16.57 -7.86
C ASP A 129 -18.84 16.68 -6.31
N ASN A 130 -19.16 15.61 -5.59
CA ASN A 130 -19.23 15.59 -4.13
C ASN A 130 -18.12 14.78 -3.46
N ALA A 131 -17.42 13.91 -4.22
CA ALA A 131 -16.41 13.04 -3.66
C ALA A 131 -15.21 12.87 -4.60
N VAL A 132 -14.00 12.98 -4.07
CA VAL A 132 -12.75 12.82 -4.79
C VAL A 132 -11.97 11.62 -4.25
N ALA A 133 -11.29 10.90 -5.17
CA ALA A 133 -10.44 9.78 -4.78
C ALA A 133 -9.17 10.27 -4.07
N LYS A 134 -8.78 9.54 -3.03
CA LYS A 134 -7.51 9.69 -2.31
C LYS A 134 -6.76 8.37 -2.29
N GLN A 135 -5.47 8.43 -2.59
CA GLN A 135 -4.53 7.33 -2.41
C GLN A 135 -3.52 7.68 -1.33
N THR A 136 -3.39 6.82 -0.33
CA THR A 136 -2.36 6.93 0.70
C THR A 136 -1.12 6.13 0.30
N PHE A 137 0.06 6.67 0.56
CA PHE A 137 1.34 5.99 0.39
C PHE A 137 2.34 6.50 1.45
N PRO A 138 3.39 5.72 1.75
CA PRO A 138 4.38 6.12 2.74
C PRO A 138 5.20 7.33 2.28
N ALA A 139 5.70 8.10 3.24
CA ALA A 139 6.66 9.16 2.94
C ALA A 139 7.99 8.56 2.45
N PRO A 140 8.75 9.26 1.59
CA PRO A 140 10.08 8.81 1.14
C PRO A 140 11.02 8.45 2.31
N ALA A 141 10.95 9.19 3.41
CA ALA A 141 11.72 8.90 4.62
C ALA A 141 11.48 7.50 5.20
N GLN A 142 10.30 6.90 4.97
CA GLN A 142 10.04 5.51 5.39
C GLN A 142 10.82 4.51 4.54
N LEU A 143 11.01 4.77 3.25
CA LEU A 143 11.87 3.95 2.41
C LEU A 143 13.32 4.00 2.91
N LEU A 144 13.84 5.19 3.18
CA LEU A 144 15.19 5.35 3.73
C LEU A 144 15.33 4.62 5.08
N ALA A 145 14.33 4.69 5.95
CA ALA A 145 14.33 3.99 7.22
C ALA A 145 14.44 2.45 7.04
N GLU A 146 13.75 1.88 6.03
CA GLU A 146 13.87 0.46 5.70
C GLU A 146 15.23 0.12 5.08
N LEU A 147 15.75 0.95 4.17
CA LEU A 147 17.03 0.73 3.49
C LEU A 147 18.23 0.85 4.43
N PHE A 148 18.14 1.68 5.45
CA PHE A 148 19.21 1.93 6.42
C PHE A 148 19.13 1.03 7.67
N ARG A 149 18.17 0.12 7.73
CA ARG A 149 18.16 -0.89 8.79
C ARG A 149 19.44 -1.70 8.78
N LYS A 150 19.86 -2.12 9.97
CA LYS A 150 21.08 -2.95 10.15
C LYS A 150 21.10 -4.16 9.22
N ASP A 151 19.93 -4.78 8.98
CA ASP A 151 19.81 -5.97 8.15
C ASP A 151 19.87 -5.67 6.64
N ASN A 152 19.59 -4.43 6.23
CA ASN A 152 19.47 -4.02 4.83
C ASN A 152 20.65 -3.17 4.34
N ILE A 153 21.33 -2.44 5.24
CA ILE A 153 22.31 -1.41 4.87
C ILE A 153 23.44 -1.92 4.00
N GLU A 154 23.96 -3.12 4.26
CA GLU A 154 25.04 -3.71 3.46
C GLU A 154 24.56 -4.09 2.06
N ASN A 155 23.31 -4.49 1.91
CA ASN A 155 22.70 -4.71 0.60
C ASN A 155 22.47 -3.38 -0.12
N THR A 156 22.01 -2.36 0.59
CA THR A 156 21.78 -1.00 0.03
C THR A 156 23.07 -0.44 -0.55
N LYS A 157 24.18 -0.51 0.18
CA LYS A 157 25.50 -0.01 -0.28
C LYS A 157 26.04 -0.70 -1.53
N LYS A 158 25.63 -1.92 -1.85
CA LYS A 158 26.04 -2.59 -3.09
C LYS A 158 25.50 -1.91 -4.34
N PHE A 159 24.28 -1.36 -4.27
CA PHE A 159 23.61 -0.70 -5.39
C PHE A 159 23.75 0.82 -5.33
N TYR A 160 23.92 1.38 -4.13
CA TYR A 160 24.09 2.79 -3.84
C TYR A 160 25.31 2.99 -2.92
N PRO A 161 26.55 2.92 -3.46
CA PRO A 161 27.76 3.15 -2.68
C PRO A 161 27.82 4.56 -2.09
N ASN A 162 27.32 5.54 -2.84
CA ASN A 162 27.05 6.88 -2.33
C ASN A 162 25.57 6.95 -1.92
N LEU A 163 25.32 6.98 -0.62
CA LEU A 163 23.95 7.01 -0.07
C LEU A 163 23.20 8.30 -0.36
N ASP A 164 23.87 9.39 -0.71
CA ASP A 164 23.24 10.66 -1.08
C ASP A 164 22.42 10.51 -2.38
N GLU A 165 22.81 9.56 -3.27
CA GLU A 165 22.04 9.24 -4.47
C GLU A 165 20.64 8.66 -4.20
N LEU A 166 20.34 8.26 -2.97
CA LEU A 166 19.00 7.82 -2.57
C LEU A 166 18.08 8.98 -2.16
N ILE A 167 18.63 10.18 -2.01
CA ILE A 167 17.91 11.36 -1.53
C ILE A 167 17.57 12.29 -2.70
N GLU A 168 18.31 12.20 -3.80
CA GLU A 168 18.08 12.92 -5.06
C GLU A 168 17.01 12.24 -5.93
#